data_77890e4733429ca51e48e385ba703459
#
_entry.id   77890e4733429ca51e48e385ba703459
#
_cell.length_a   1.000
_cell.length_b   1.000
_cell.length_c   1.000
_cell.angle_alpha   90.00
_cell.angle_beta   90.00
_cell.angle_gamma   90.00
#
_symmetry.space_group_name_H-M   'P 1'
#
loop_
_entity.id
_entity.type
_entity.pdbx_description
1 polymer ?
#
loop_
_entity_poly.entity_id
_entity_poly.type
_entity_poly.pdbx_seq_one_letter_code
_entity_poly.pdbx_strand_id
1 'polypeptide(L)'
;MSAIAHFVASFREAAPYIQYLRGKTMVVGVTDSLLEGETLIRLAADLNLLASLGLRLVLVHGSRHLLDKLASGRNFVPKYSGSRRITDEATLMEVKQVAGIIRSDVEAALFSSVSAPQRSKPPVIACGNFITARPLGVIDGVDMGYTGTVRKIDAEEIRLRLDGGAVVLISPLGHSYSGKTFNLSMCETAQEVAMALQAEKLVFLTEEAGIRRADGSLANTLSVGEVQELIHDNPDAPADLLHAAVGALENGVSRVQILNGREDGSLLRELFTREGSGTSIAREPFVSIRQARSDDIPHIIALIRPLAEQ
;
A
#
# COMPACT_ATOMS: atom_id res chain seq x y z
N MET A 1 27.48 1.90 23.14
CA MET A 1 27.87 2.62 21.90
C MET A 1 27.30 4.03 21.97
N SER A 2 28.04 5.06 21.46
CA SER A 2 27.49 6.42 21.39
C SER A 2 26.32 6.46 20.36
N ALA A 3 25.40 7.42 20.49
CA ALA A 3 24.29 7.61 19.54
C ALA A 3 24.80 7.76 18.08
N ILE A 4 25.95 8.43 17.90
CA ILE A 4 26.60 8.59 16.60
C ILE A 4 27.06 7.23 16.03
N ALA A 5 27.69 6.38 16.87
CA ALA A 5 28.15 5.07 16.44
C ALA A 5 26.97 4.16 16.03
N HIS A 6 25.86 4.24 16.78
CA HIS A 6 24.63 3.52 16.43
C HIS A 6 24.05 4.00 15.10
N PHE A 7 23.93 5.31 14.90
CA PHE A 7 23.45 5.88 13.64
C PHE A 7 24.31 5.44 12.44
N VAL A 8 25.65 5.52 12.57
CA VAL A 8 26.57 5.10 11.49
C VAL A 8 26.43 3.63 11.18
N ALA A 9 26.24 2.76 12.18
CA ALA A 9 26.03 1.34 11.97
C ALA A 9 24.71 1.09 11.23
N SER A 10 23.59 1.64 11.70
CA SER A 10 22.27 1.52 11.08
C SER A 10 22.26 2.05 9.64
N PHE A 11 22.91 3.17 9.37
CA PHE A 11 23.00 3.71 8.01
C PHE A 11 23.80 2.81 7.06
N ARG A 12 24.88 2.18 7.55
CA ARG A 12 25.63 1.18 6.76
C ARG A 12 24.82 -0.07 6.48
N GLU A 13 24.03 -0.53 7.45
CA GLU A 13 23.10 -1.66 7.27
C GLU A 13 21.99 -1.36 6.29
N ALA A 14 21.50 -0.11 6.23
CA ALA A 14 20.49 0.32 5.28
C ALA A 14 21.01 0.45 3.83
N ALA A 15 22.32 0.68 3.63
CA ALA A 15 22.89 0.98 2.32
C ALA A 15 22.59 -0.06 1.21
N PRO A 16 22.64 -1.38 1.43
CA PRO A 16 22.27 -2.38 0.42
C PRO A 16 20.80 -2.29 -0.01
N TYR A 17 19.89 -2.01 0.94
CA TYR A 17 18.46 -1.85 0.66
C TYR A 17 18.18 -0.59 -0.16
N ILE A 18 18.86 0.53 0.17
CA ILE A 18 18.77 1.78 -0.58
C ILE A 18 19.22 1.54 -2.02
N GLN A 19 20.34 0.85 -2.21
CA GLN A 19 20.87 0.55 -3.53
C GLN A 19 19.92 -0.36 -4.34
N TYR A 20 19.34 -1.38 -3.71
CA TYR A 20 18.39 -2.29 -4.33
C TYR A 20 17.10 -1.59 -4.77
N LEU A 21 16.57 -0.71 -3.93
CA LEU A 21 15.30 -0.04 -4.15
C LEU A 21 15.39 1.14 -5.12
N ARG A 22 16.59 1.65 -5.39
CA ARG A 22 16.79 2.78 -6.31
C ARG A 22 16.25 2.47 -7.70
N GLY A 23 15.40 3.36 -8.23
CA GLY A 23 14.74 3.21 -9.53
C GLY A 23 13.59 2.21 -9.56
N LYS A 24 13.33 1.51 -8.45
CA LYS A 24 12.18 0.61 -8.34
C LYS A 24 10.90 1.39 -8.09
N THR A 25 9.80 0.86 -8.60
CA THR A 25 8.46 1.43 -8.38
C THR A 25 7.83 0.80 -7.14
N MET A 26 7.32 1.63 -6.26
CA MET A 26 6.55 1.24 -5.09
C MET A 26 5.18 1.92 -5.12
N VAL A 27 4.14 1.13 -4.90
CA VAL A 27 2.77 1.63 -4.74
C VAL A 27 2.42 1.58 -3.26
N VAL A 28 1.91 2.68 -2.73
CA VAL A 28 1.52 2.80 -1.32
C VAL A 28 0.03 3.13 -1.26
N GLY A 29 -0.78 2.18 -0.81
CA GLY A 29 -2.19 2.38 -0.48
C GLY A 29 -2.30 2.87 0.97
N VAL A 30 -2.97 3.99 1.20
CA VAL A 30 -3.06 4.61 2.53
C VAL A 30 -4.51 4.81 2.93
N THR A 31 -4.91 4.32 4.11
CA THR A 31 -6.21 4.67 4.69
C THR A 31 -6.24 6.16 5.03
N ASP A 32 -7.33 6.82 4.69
CA ASP A 32 -7.43 8.28 4.84
C ASP A 32 -7.44 8.77 6.29
N SER A 33 -7.71 7.91 7.26
CA SER A 33 -7.52 8.20 8.68
C SER A 33 -6.06 8.49 9.09
N LEU A 34 -5.10 8.10 8.28
CA LEU A 34 -3.67 8.40 8.45
C LEU A 34 -3.24 9.70 7.76
N LEU A 35 -4.12 10.29 6.96
CA LEU A 35 -3.84 11.49 6.15
C LEU A 35 -4.33 12.76 6.85
N GLU A 36 -4.23 12.81 8.18
CA GLU A 36 -4.58 13.95 9.02
C GLU A 36 -3.45 14.27 10.02
N GLY A 37 -3.32 15.56 10.38
CA GLY A 37 -2.49 16.05 11.47
C GLY A 37 -1.01 15.63 11.39
N GLU A 38 -0.43 15.28 12.52
CA GLU A 38 1.00 14.89 12.61
C GLU A 38 1.32 13.62 11.84
N THR A 39 0.40 12.67 11.73
CA THR A 39 0.62 11.42 10.99
C THR A 39 0.87 11.72 9.51
N LEU A 40 0.08 12.60 8.91
CA LEU A 40 0.30 13.03 7.52
C LEU A 40 1.66 13.72 7.35
N ILE A 41 2.05 14.59 8.30
CA ILE A 41 3.33 15.31 8.23
C ILE A 41 4.51 14.33 8.26
N ARG A 42 4.49 13.35 9.17
CA ARG A 42 5.54 12.32 9.29
C ARG A 42 5.60 11.43 8.05
N LEU A 43 4.43 10.96 7.59
CA LEU A 43 4.35 10.15 6.37
C LEU A 43 4.88 10.91 5.15
N ALA A 44 4.54 12.19 5.02
CA ALA A 44 5.04 13.03 3.92
C ALA A 44 6.57 13.20 3.98
N ALA A 45 7.15 13.31 5.18
CA ALA A 45 8.59 13.35 5.35
C ALA A 45 9.27 12.04 4.92
N ASP A 46 8.69 10.90 5.30
CA ASP A 46 9.17 9.57 4.90
C ASP A 46 9.08 9.38 3.38
N LEU A 47 7.95 9.73 2.76
CA LEU A 47 7.77 9.64 1.31
C LEU A 47 8.74 10.53 0.54
N ASN A 48 8.98 11.76 1.01
CA ASN A 48 9.96 12.67 0.43
C ASN A 48 11.40 12.13 0.56
N LEU A 49 11.73 11.51 1.69
CA LEU A 49 13.01 10.83 1.86
C LEU A 49 13.15 9.70 0.84
N LEU A 50 12.16 8.83 0.72
CA LEU A 50 12.15 7.71 -0.24
C LEU A 50 12.29 8.20 -1.70
N ALA A 51 11.56 9.25 -2.08
CA ALA A 51 11.69 9.87 -3.39
C ALA A 51 13.10 10.42 -3.62
N SER A 52 13.70 11.07 -2.62
CA SER A 52 15.07 11.60 -2.69
C SER A 52 16.15 10.51 -2.83
N LEU A 53 15.88 9.32 -2.29
CA LEU A 53 16.73 8.13 -2.44
C LEU A 53 16.56 7.46 -3.82
N GLY A 54 15.64 7.96 -4.64
CA GLY A 54 15.44 7.51 -6.02
C GLY A 54 14.38 6.42 -6.18
N LEU A 55 13.48 6.21 -5.21
CA LEU A 55 12.31 5.36 -5.39
C LEU A 55 11.26 6.09 -6.24
N ARG A 56 10.57 5.34 -7.09
CA ARG A 56 9.45 5.79 -7.89
C ARG A 56 8.16 5.53 -7.12
N LEU A 57 7.52 6.59 -6.62
CA LEU A 57 6.42 6.47 -5.68
C LEU A 57 5.07 6.76 -6.33
N VAL A 58 4.12 5.84 -6.13
CA VAL A 58 2.70 6.06 -6.38
C VAL A 58 1.96 5.94 -5.07
N LEU A 59 1.24 6.98 -4.68
CA LEU A 59 0.40 7.01 -3.49
C LEU A 59 -1.06 6.89 -3.91
N VAL A 60 -1.79 5.93 -3.35
CA VAL A 60 -3.23 5.74 -3.54
C VAL A 60 -3.91 5.97 -2.20
N HIS A 61 -4.73 7.01 -2.09
CA HIS A 61 -5.40 7.33 -0.83
C HIS A 61 -6.79 6.73 -0.72
N GLY A 62 -7.24 6.44 0.51
CA GLY A 62 -8.63 6.14 0.83
C GLY A 62 -9.50 7.41 0.88
N SER A 63 -10.80 7.21 1.16
CA SER A 63 -11.76 8.28 1.38
C SER A 63 -12.87 7.89 2.36
N ARG A 64 -12.76 6.71 2.97
CA ARG A 64 -13.83 6.13 3.80
C ARG A 64 -13.99 6.88 5.13
N HIS A 65 -12.88 7.09 5.82
CA HIS A 65 -12.88 7.69 7.17
C HIS A 65 -13.42 9.12 7.15
N LEU A 66 -12.88 9.98 6.27
CA LEU A 66 -13.30 11.38 6.19
C LEU A 66 -14.75 11.49 5.71
N LEU A 67 -15.17 10.62 4.77
CA LEU A 67 -16.56 10.58 4.32
C LEU A 67 -17.51 10.20 5.46
N ASP A 68 -17.19 9.19 6.28
CA ASP A 68 -18.00 8.76 7.43
C ASP A 68 -18.00 9.83 8.53
N LYS A 69 -16.89 10.53 8.74
CA LYS A 69 -16.78 11.67 9.66
C LYS A 69 -17.68 12.85 9.23
N LEU A 70 -17.71 13.17 7.94
CA LEU A 70 -18.59 14.21 7.40
C LEU A 70 -20.06 13.79 7.41
N ALA A 71 -20.35 12.51 7.19
CA ALA A 71 -21.69 11.95 7.23
C ALA A 71 -22.33 12.11 8.62
N SER A 72 -21.56 11.92 9.71
CA SER A 72 -22.06 12.09 11.08
C SER A 72 -22.48 13.52 11.43
N GLY A 73 -21.99 14.53 10.69
CA GLY A 73 -22.39 15.95 10.82
C GLY A 73 -23.49 16.41 9.86
N ARG A 74 -23.94 15.53 8.95
CA ARG A 74 -24.95 15.80 7.92
C ARG A 74 -25.98 14.67 7.95
N ASN A 75 -27.22 14.91 7.49
CA ASN A 75 -28.25 13.87 7.39
C ASN A 75 -27.95 12.84 6.26
N PHE A 76 -26.75 12.31 6.27
CA PHE A 76 -26.26 11.34 5.28
C PHE A 76 -25.84 10.07 6.01
N VAL A 77 -26.44 8.95 5.62
CA VAL A 77 -26.09 7.62 6.18
C VAL A 77 -25.44 6.80 5.08
N PRO A 78 -24.14 6.50 5.19
CA PRO A 78 -23.46 5.62 4.23
C PRO A 78 -24.12 4.24 4.22
N LYS A 79 -24.41 3.73 3.01
CA LYS A 79 -24.96 2.39 2.80
C LYS A 79 -23.86 1.47 2.28
N TYR A 80 -23.89 0.21 2.73
CA TYR A 80 -22.92 -0.80 2.31
C TYR A 80 -23.62 -2.08 1.87
N SER A 81 -23.01 -2.79 0.93
CA SER A 81 -23.28 -4.19 0.61
C SER A 81 -21.95 -4.95 0.80
N GLY A 82 -21.88 -5.77 1.85
CA GLY A 82 -20.61 -6.31 2.33
C GLY A 82 -19.63 -5.19 2.71
N SER A 83 -18.40 -5.28 2.22
CA SER A 83 -17.36 -4.27 2.42
C SER A 83 -17.45 -3.08 1.45
N ARG A 84 -18.27 -3.17 0.41
CA ARG A 84 -18.41 -2.17 -0.64
C ARG A 84 -19.49 -1.14 -0.30
N ARG A 85 -19.15 0.15 -0.45
CA ARG A 85 -20.12 1.24 -0.30
C ARG A 85 -21.05 1.29 -1.50
N ILE A 86 -22.36 1.39 -1.26
CA ILE A 86 -23.34 1.73 -2.29
C ILE A 86 -23.23 3.25 -2.52
N THR A 87 -22.97 3.63 -3.75
CA THR A 87 -22.72 5.04 -4.10
C THR A 87 -23.85 5.55 -4.99
N ASP A 88 -24.83 6.21 -4.41
CA ASP A 88 -25.82 6.99 -5.15
C ASP A 88 -25.23 8.34 -5.61
N GLU A 89 -26.01 9.16 -6.31
CA GLU A 89 -25.56 10.43 -6.84
C GLU A 89 -25.13 11.42 -5.75
N ALA A 90 -25.87 11.47 -4.64
CA ALA A 90 -25.56 12.33 -3.50
C ALA A 90 -24.24 11.88 -2.83
N THR A 91 -24.09 10.57 -2.61
CA THR A 91 -22.86 9.97 -2.08
C THR A 91 -21.67 10.24 -2.99
N LEU A 92 -21.85 10.16 -4.32
CA LEU A 92 -20.77 10.44 -5.27
C LEU A 92 -20.29 11.89 -5.17
N MET A 93 -21.19 12.83 -4.95
CA MET A 93 -20.80 14.24 -4.75
C MET A 93 -19.94 14.42 -3.51
N GLU A 94 -20.31 13.78 -2.40
CA GLU A 94 -19.52 13.81 -1.17
C GLU A 94 -18.15 13.13 -1.37
N VAL A 95 -18.10 11.99 -2.05
CA VAL A 95 -16.83 11.32 -2.37
C VAL A 95 -15.89 12.21 -3.19
N LYS A 96 -16.41 12.94 -4.17
CA LYS A 96 -15.61 13.90 -4.96
C LYS A 96 -15.05 15.03 -4.11
N GLN A 97 -15.84 15.57 -3.16
CA GLN A 97 -15.41 16.63 -2.25
C GLN A 97 -14.31 16.11 -1.33
N VAL A 98 -14.53 14.95 -0.69
CA VAL A 98 -13.56 14.30 0.19
C VAL A 98 -12.25 13.99 -0.55
N ALA A 99 -12.32 13.42 -1.73
CA ALA A 99 -11.14 13.14 -2.54
C ALA A 99 -10.36 14.42 -2.90
N GLY A 100 -11.07 15.53 -3.17
CA GLY A 100 -10.44 16.83 -3.41
C GLY A 100 -9.74 17.42 -2.18
N ILE A 101 -10.35 17.30 -1.01
CA ILE A 101 -9.77 17.74 0.28
C ILE A 101 -8.49 16.93 0.56
N ILE A 102 -8.60 15.61 0.62
CA ILE A 102 -7.45 14.72 0.93
C ILE A 102 -6.30 14.96 -0.06
N ARG A 103 -6.61 15.07 -1.35
CA ARG A 103 -5.60 15.35 -2.35
C ARG A 103 -4.86 16.66 -2.06
N SER A 104 -5.59 17.74 -1.77
CA SER A 104 -5.00 19.05 -1.45
C SER A 104 -4.12 19.02 -0.20
N ASP A 105 -4.58 18.31 0.84
CA ASP A 105 -3.84 18.18 2.10
C ASP A 105 -2.54 17.36 1.92
N VAL A 106 -2.61 16.27 1.15
CA VAL A 106 -1.42 15.45 0.83
C VAL A 106 -0.43 16.22 -0.04
N GLU A 107 -0.91 16.97 -1.06
CA GLU A 107 -0.05 17.84 -1.88
C GLU A 107 0.66 18.88 -1.02
N ALA A 108 -0.06 19.54 -0.11
CA ALA A 108 0.50 20.53 0.79
C ALA A 108 1.53 19.93 1.75
N ALA A 109 1.24 18.76 2.34
CA ALA A 109 2.14 18.08 3.26
C ALA A 109 3.44 17.64 2.57
N LEU A 110 3.35 17.02 1.38
CA LEU A 110 4.52 16.62 0.60
C LEU A 110 5.37 17.82 0.17
N PHE A 111 4.73 18.95 -0.15
CA PHE A 111 5.44 20.17 -0.50
C PHE A 111 6.17 20.77 0.70
N SER A 112 5.55 20.77 1.90
CA SER A 112 6.07 21.42 3.10
C SER A 112 7.08 20.60 3.90
N SER A 113 7.07 19.27 3.76
CA SER A 113 7.86 18.33 4.57
C SER A 113 9.34 18.24 4.19
N VAL A 114 9.83 19.09 3.28
CA VAL A 114 11.24 19.14 2.90
C VAL A 114 12.06 19.78 4.01
N SER A 115 12.66 18.96 4.86
CA SER A 115 13.37 19.37 6.09
C SER A 115 14.69 20.11 5.88
N ALA A 116 15.15 20.32 4.64
CA ALA A 116 16.41 21.02 4.35
C ALA A 116 16.18 22.24 3.46
N PRO A 117 16.12 23.45 4.04
CA PRO A 117 15.75 24.68 3.31
C PRO A 117 16.69 25.10 2.18
N GLN A 118 17.81 24.45 2.00
CA GLN A 118 18.86 25.00 1.15
C GLN A 118 19.25 24.20 -0.10
N ARG A 119 18.76 22.96 -0.33
CA ARG A 119 19.28 22.15 -1.45
C ARG A 119 18.32 21.16 -2.15
N SER A 120 17.12 20.91 -1.64
CA SER A 120 16.19 20.00 -2.31
C SER A 120 14.92 20.71 -2.75
N LYS A 121 14.67 20.68 -4.05
CA LYS A 121 13.39 21.11 -4.61
C LYS A 121 12.31 20.12 -4.14
N PRO A 122 11.15 20.58 -3.64
CA PRO A 122 10.03 19.68 -3.36
C PRO A 122 9.70 18.82 -4.59
N PRO A 123 9.28 17.56 -4.41
CA PRO A 123 8.86 16.74 -5.54
C PRO A 123 7.64 17.37 -6.21
N VAL A 124 7.55 17.20 -7.51
CA VAL A 124 6.30 17.50 -8.23
C VAL A 124 5.30 16.40 -7.90
N ILE A 125 4.10 16.79 -7.51
CA ILE A 125 3.02 15.83 -7.29
C ILE A 125 2.16 15.79 -8.56
N ALA A 126 2.07 14.61 -9.18
CA ALA A 126 1.31 14.42 -10.40
C ALA A 126 -0.02 13.72 -10.09
N CYS A 127 -1.12 14.41 -10.31
CA CYS A 127 -2.47 13.86 -10.25
C CYS A 127 -3.09 13.88 -11.66
N GLY A 128 -4.02 12.95 -11.91
CA GLY A 128 -4.65 12.91 -13.23
C GLY A 128 -5.71 11.82 -13.37
N ASN A 129 -6.26 11.72 -14.57
CA ASN A 129 -7.27 10.74 -14.95
C ASN A 129 -6.65 9.42 -15.42
N PHE A 130 -5.75 8.86 -14.62
CA PHE A 130 -5.00 7.64 -14.96
C PHE A 130 -5.87 6.37 -14.95
N ILE A 131 -7.12 6.45 -14.45
CA ILE A 131 -7.98 5.28 -14.24
C ILE A 131 -9.22 5.38 -15.13
N THR A 132 -9.36 4.44 -16.04
CA THR A 132 -10.64 4.14 -16.68
C THR A 132 -11.42 3.17 -15.80
N ALA A 133 -12.65 3.55 -15.43
CA ALA A 133 -13.52 2.75 -14.59
C ALA A 133 -14.74 2.23 -15.34
N ARG A 134 -15.38 1.21 -14.77
CA ARG A 134 -16.70 0.71 -15.16
C ARG A 134 -17.60 0.57 -13.93
N PRO A 135 -18.93 0.60 -14.08
CA PRO A 135 -19.83 0.34 -12.96
C PRO A 135 -19.61 -1.07 -12.41
N LEU A 136 -19.74 -1.22 -11.09
CA LEU A 136 -19.74 -2.53 -10.44
C LEU A 136 -21.03 -3.30 -10.76
N GLY A 137 -22.14 -2.58 -11.01
CA GLY A 137 -23.43 -3.15 -11.40
C GLY A 137 -24.26 -3.58 -10.20
N VAL A 138 -25.03 -4.66 -10.40
CA VAL A 138 -25.89 -5.24 -9.36
C VAL A 138 -25.16 -6.43 -8.74
N ILE A 139 -25.03 -6.42 -7.40
CA ILE A 139 -24.41 -7.51 -6.64
C ILE A 139 -25.44 -8.00 -5.61
N ASP A 140 -25.73 -9.29 -5.60
CA ASP A 140 -26.69 -9.92 -4.70
C ASP A 140 -28.05 -9.21 -4.68
N GLY A 141 -28.51 -8.73 -5.86
CA GLY A 141 -29.77 -8.01 -6.01
C GLY A 141 -29.73 -6.54 -5.61
N VAL A 142 -28.57 -6.01 -5.20
CA VAL A 142 -28.40 -4.62 -4.79
C VAL A 142 -27.69 -3.84 -5.92
N ASP A 143 -28.34 -2.77 -6.41
CA ASP A 143 -27.72 -1.84 -7.35
C ASP A 143 -26.68 -1.00 -6.65
N MET A 144 -25.42 -1.12 -7.07
CA MET A 144 -24.29 -0.42 -6.48
C MET A 144 -24.15 1.03 -6.97
N GLY A 145 -24.97 1.48 -7.91
CA GLY A 145 -25.03 2.84 -8.43
C GLY A 145 -23.71 3.28 -9.08
N TYR A 146 -23.09 4.32 -8.54
CA TYR A 146 -21.80 4.86 -8.98
C TYR A 146 -20.59 4.20 -8.29
N THR A 147 -20.77 3.10 -7.58
CA THR A 147 -19.64 2.26 -7.17
C THR A 147 -19.09 1.57 -8.41
N GLY A 148 -17.79 1.69 -8.61
CA GLY A 148 -17.11 1.15 -9.79
C GLY A 148 -16.00 0.17 -9.44
N THR A 149 -15.45 -0.38 -10.50
CA THR A 149 -14.23 -1.20 -10.50
C THR A 149 -13.28 -0.67 -11.56
N VAL A 150 -11.99 -0.90 -11.38
CA VAL A 150 -10.97 -0.51 -12.34
C VAL A 150 -11.14 -1.33 -13.63
N ARG A 151 -11.18 -0.66 -14.76
CA ARG A 151 -11.20 -1.30 -16.09
C ARG A 151 -9.82 -1.30 -16.74
N LYS A 152 -9.09 -0.19 -16.59
CA LYS A 152 -7.77 0.01 -17.17
C LYS A 152 -7.01 1.09 -16.40
N ILE A 153 -5.74 0.84 -16.19
CA ILE A 153 -4.76 1.83 -15.70
C ILE A 153 -3.95 2.33 -16.90
N ASP A 154 -3.75 3.63 -16.99
CA ASP A 154 -2.82 4.25 -17.95
C ASP A 154 -1.40 4.21 -17.38
N ALA A 155 -0.81 3.02 -17.46
CA ALA A 155 0.53 2.77 -16.92
C ALA A 155 1.62 3.56 -17.62
N GLU A 156 1.44 3.89 -18.89
CA GLU A 156 2.41 4.65 -19.69
C GLU A 156 2.49 6.10 -19.18
N GLU A 157 1.35 6.75 -19.01
CA GLU A 157 1.29 8.11 -18.45
C GLU A 157 1.81 8.17 -17.00
N ILE A 158 1.50 7.16 -16.17
CA ILE A 158 2.05 7.11 -14.82
C ILE A 158 3.58 6.96 -14.86
N ARG A 159 4.13 6.06 -15.69
CA ARG A 159 5.58 5.89 -15.82
C ARG A 159 6.26 7.17 -16.29
N LEU A 160 5.68 7.88 -17.25
CA LEU A 160 6.21 9.16 -17.74
C LEU A 160 6.37 10.19 -16.61
N ARG A 161 5.39 10.26 -15.68
CA ARG A 161 5.47 11.16 -14.52
C ARG A 161 6.55 10.70 -13.52
N LEU A 162 6.60 9.40 -13.25
CA LEU A 162 7.63 8.80 -12.37
C LEU A 162 9.04 8.98 -12.94
N ASP A 163 9.23 8.85 -14.25
CA ASP A 163 10.51 9.06 -14.94
C ASP A 163 10.95 10.52 -14.88
N GLY A 164 9.99 11.44 -14.85
CA GLY A 164 10.23 12.86 -14.60
C GLY A 164 10.53 13.21 -13.13
N GLY A 165 10.60 12.22 -12.24
CA GLY A 165 10.87 12.41 -10.81
C GLY A 165 9.67 12.91 -10.00
N ALA A 166 8.44 12.81 -10.53
CA ALA A 166 7.24 13.14 -9.79
C ALA A 166 6.82 11.99 -8.86
N VAL A 167 6.19 12.34 -7.74
CA VAL A 167 5.36 11.41 -6.96
C VAL A 167 3.96 11.43 -7.58
N VAL A 168 3.43 10.26 -7.92
CA VAL A 168 2.08 10.16 -8.49
C VAL A 168 1.07 9.95 -7.36
N LEU A 169 0.07 10.82 -7.28
CA LEU A 169 -1.01 10.74 -6.29
C LEU A 169 -2.32 10.36 -7.00
N ILE A 170 -2.93 9.27 -6.56
CA ILE A 170 -4.14 8.68 -7.13
C ILE A 170 -5.26 8.73 -6.10
N SER A 171 -6.36 9.40 -6.45
CA SER A 171 -7.62 9.34 -5.70
C SER A 171 -8.42 8.10 -6.09
N PRO A 172 -9.27 7.54 -5.19
CA PRO A 172 -10.11 6.39 -5.49
C PRO A 172 -11.32 6.79 -6.35
N LEU A 173 -11.06 7.44 -7.46
CA LEU A 173 -12.02 7.88 -8.45
C LEU A 173 -11.56 7.45 -9.85
N GLY A 174 -12.49 6.94 -10.64
CA GLY A 174 -12.23 6.61 -12.03
C GLY A 174 -13.33 7.12 -12.95
N HIS A 175 -13.03 7.21 -14.24
CA HIS A 175 -13.97 7.74 -15.23
C HIS A 175 -14.24 6.69 -16.31
N SER A 176 -15.51 6.59 -16.74
CA SER A 176 -15.85 5.81 -17.93
C SER A 176 -15.59 6.62 -19.19
N TYR A 177 -15.53 5.94 -20.32
CA TYR A 177 -15.45 6.61 -21.63
C TYR A 177 -16.66 7.49 -21.96
N SER A 178 -17.79 7.30 -21.27
CA SER A 178 -18.97 8.18 -21.38
C SER A 178 -18.92 9.40 -20.44
N GLY A 179 -17.80 9.62 -19.76
CA GLY A 179 -17.59 10.76 -18.84
C GLY A 179 -18.22 10.60 -17.45
N LYS A 180 -18.78 9.43 -17.10
CA LYS A 180 -19.30 9.18 -15.76
C LYS A 180 -18.15 8.90 -14.80
N THR A 181 -18.23 9.48 -13.59
CA THR A 181 -17.28 9.23 -12.49
C THR A 181 -17.79 8.10 -11.61
N PHE A 182 -16.89 7.26 -11.13
CA PHE A 182 -17.16 6.15 -10.21
C PHE A 182 -16.28 6.23 -8.98
N ASN A 183 -16.86 5.87 -7.83
CA ASN A 183 -16.17 5.65 -6.57
C ASN A 183 -15.52 4.26 -6.58
N LEU A 184 -14.21 4.19 -6.35
CA LEU A 184 -13.42 2.98 -6.39
C LEU A 184 -12.95 2.57 -4.98
N SER A 185 -12.60 1.30 -4.82
CA SER A 185 -11.89 0.83 -3.63
C SER A 185 -10.42 1.26 -3.69
N MET A 186 -9.88 1.80 -2.59
CA MET A 186 -8.46 2.11 -2.47
C MET A 186 -7.61 0.84 -2.62
N CYS A 187 -8.01 -0.27 -1.98
CA CYS A 187 -7.26 -1.52 -2.05
C CYS A 187 -7.20 -2.08 -3.47
N GLU A 188 -8.35 -2.15 -4.18
CA GLU A 188 -8.43 -2.56 -5.57
C GLU A 188 -7.63 -1.60 -6.48
N THR A 189 -7.75 -0.30 -6.27
CA THR A 189 -7.02 0.70 -7.06
C THR A 189 -5.51 0.54 -6.89
N ALA A 190 -5.03 0.37 -5.65
CA ALA A 190 -3.62 0.17 -5.38
C ALA A 190 -3.09 -1.14 -5.97
N GLN A 191 -3.87 -2.21 -5.89
CA GLN A 191 -3.57 -3.49 -6.53
C GLN A 191 -3.42 -3.33 -8.05
N GLU A 192 -4.42 -2.78 -8.73
CA GLU A 192 -4.44 -2.64 -10.19
C GLU A 192 -3.30 -1.73 -10.69
N VAL A 193 -3.00 -0.66 -9.96
CA VAL A 193 -1.87 0.23 -10.26
C VAL A 193 -0.54 -0.52 -10.07
N ALA A 194 -0.39 -1.28 -8.99
CA ALA A 194 0.82 -2.04 -8.73
C ALA A 194 1.07 -3.11 -9.81
N MET A 195 0.02 -3.80 -10.23
CA MET A 195 0.07 -4.79 -11.32
C MET A 195 0.43 -4.13 -12.66
N ALA A 196 -0.25 -3.05 -13.04
CA ALA A 196 -0.02 -2.35 -14.31
C ALA A 196 1.39 -1.77 -14.43
N LEU A 197 1.98 -1.33 -13.30
CA LEU A 197 3.34 -0.80 -13.24
C LEU A 197 4.40 -1.87 -13.06
N GLN A 198 4.04 -3.11 -12.75
CA GLN A 198 4.94 -4.19 -12.30
C GLN A 198 5.78 -3.69 -11.11
N ALA A 199 5.08 -3.20 -10.09
CA ALA A 199 5.71 -2.62 -8.93
C ALA A 199 6.56 -3.64 -8.17
N GLU A 200 7.71 -3.21 -7.67
CA GLU A 200 8.57 -4.02 -6.81
C GLU A 200 7.88 -4.36 -5.50
N LYS A 201 7.14 -3.38 -4.94
CA LYS A 201 6.40 -3.53 -3.70
C LYS A 201 5.05 -2.84 -3.79
N LEU A 202 4.04 -3.48 -3.18
CA LEU A 202 2.78 -2.85 -2.81
C LEU A 202 2.73 -2.77 -1.28
N VAL A 203 2.58 -1.58 -0.74
CA VAL A 203 2.51 -1.35 0.71
C VAL A 203 1.13 -0.82 1.04
N PHE A 204 0.45 -1.42 2.00
CA PHE A 204 -0.76 -0.87 2.60
C PHE A 204 -0.42 -0.28 3.98
N LEU A 205 -0.62 1.01 4.13
CA LEU A 205 -0.56 1.70 5.41
C LEU A 205 -1.96 1.76 5.99
N THR A 206 -2.13 1.11 7.14
CA THR A 206 -3.40 1.00 7.85
C THR A 206 -3.23 1.47 9.30
N GLU A 207 -4.30 1.43 10.08
CA GLU A 207 -4.26 1.73 11.52
C GLU A 207 -3.78 0.53 12.35
N GLU A 208 -3.86 -0.66 11.78
CA GLU A 208 -3.50 -1.91 12.44
C GLU A 208 -2.01 -2.22 12.28
N ALA A 209 -1.47 -2.93 13.27
CA ALA A 209 -0.05 -3.33 13.26
C ALA A 209 0.32 -4.31 12.14
N GLY A 210 -0.66 -4.86 11.45
CA GLY A 210 -0.57 -5.90 10.44
C GLY A 210 -1.69 -6.92 10.61
N ILE A 211 -1.51 -8.11 10.08
CA ILE A 211 -2.51 -9.18 10.14
C ILE A 211 -2.30 -10.02 11.40
N ARG A 212 -3.40 -10.28 12.14
CA ARG A 212 -3.37 -11.14 13.31
C ARG A 212 -3.80 -12.55 12.96
N ARG A 213 -3.14 -13.52 13.58
CA ARG A 213 -3.53 -14.93 13.55
C ARG A 213 -4.73 -15.15 14.49
N ALA A 214 -5.34 -16.32 14.43
CA ALA A 214 -6.46 -16.69 15.28
C ALA A 214 -6.12 -16.66 16.81
N ASP A 215 -4.86 -16.86 17.16
CA ASP A 215 -4.36 -16.77 18.55
C ASP A 215 -4.08 -15.31 18.99
N GLY A 216 -4.36 -14.32 18.14
CA GLY A 216 -4.13 -12.90 18.40
C GLY A 216 -2.70 -12.42 18.12
N SER A 217 -1.75 -13.31 17.84
CA SER A 217 -0.37 -12.95 17.51
C SER A 217 -0.29 -12.24 16.16
N LEU A 218 0.69 -11.33 16.01
CA LEU A 218 0.97 -10.69 14.73
C LEU A 218 1.65 -11.68 13.79
N ALA A 219 1.09 -11.82 12.58
CA ALA A 219 1.72 -12.58 11.51
C ALA A 219 2.77 -11.71 10.80
N ASN A 220 4.04 -11.86 11.13
CA ASN A 220 5.10 -11.10 10.49
C ASN A 220 5.27 -11.46 9.01
N THR A 221 5.02 -12.73 8.67
CA THR A 221 5.10 -13.23 7.30
C THR A 221 3.94 -14.17 7.01
N LEU A 222 3.38 -14.07 5.81
CA LEU A 222 2.34 -14.96 5.30
C LEU A 222 2.65 -15.33 3.84
N SER A 223 2.34 -16.56 3.47
CA SER A 223 2.22 -16.98 2.08
C SER A 223 0.82 -16.68 1.54
N VAL A 224 0.66 -16.70 0.22
CA VAL A 224 -0.67 -16.55 -0.41
C VAL A 224 -1.65 -17.62 0.09
N GLY A 225 -1.20 -18.88 0.26
CA GLY A 225 -2.05 -19.95 0.78
C GLY A 225 -2.56 -19.66 2.20
N GLU A 226 -1.66 -19.24 3.12
CA GLU A 226 -2.05 -18.86 4.49
C GLU A 226 -3.03 -17.66 4.51
N VAL A 227 -2.88 -16.70 3.58
CA VAL A 227 -3.83 -15.57 3.46
C VAL A 227 -5.21 -16.06 3.00
N GLN A 228 -5.28 -16.98 2.04
CA GLN A 228 -6.54 -17.53 1.55
C GLN A 228 -7.26 -18.34 2.65
N GLU A 229 -6.54 -19.14 3.44
CA GLU A 229 -7.06 -19.82 4.62
C GLU A 229 -7.59 -18.80 5.64
N LEU A 230 -6.84 -17.75 5.92
CA LEU A 230 -7.22 -16.73 6.88
C LEU A 230 -8.50 -15.97 6.46
N ILE A 231 -8.67 -15.68 5.18
CA ILE A 231 -9.91 -15.07 4.65
C ILE A 231 -11.11 -16.02 4.84
N HIS A 232 -10.89 -17.33 4.64
CA HIS A 232 -11.94 -18.32 4.77
C HIS A 232 -12.37 -18.53 6.22
N ASP A 233 -11.40 -18.58 7.14
CA ASP A 233 -11.62 -18.99 8.54
C ASP A 233 -11.96 -17.81 9.48
N ASN A 234 -11.65 -16.57 9.06
CA ASN A 234 -11.88 -15.37 9.87
C ASN A 234 -12.80 -14.36 9.17
N PRO A 235 -14.10 -14.31 9.53
CA PRO A 235 -15.04 -13.35 8.96
C PRO A 235 -14.69 -11.88 9.22
N ASP A 236 -13.90 -11.61 10.28
CA ASP A 236 -13.48 -10.26 10.66
C ASP A 236 -12.16 -9.84 9.98
N ALA A 237 -11.57 -10.73 9.19
CA ALA A 237 -10.36 -10.40 8.42
C ALA A 237 -10.65 -9.23 7.45
N PRO A 238 -9.67 -8.34 7.19
CA PRO A 238 -9.83 -7.25 6.23
C PRO A 238 -9.81 -7.80 4.78
N ALA A 239 -10.89 -8.50 4.40
CA ALA A 239 -10.97 -9.28 3.18
C ALA A 239 -10.62 -8.49 1.91
N ASP A 240 -11.10 -7.25 1.76
CA ASP A 240 -10.78 -6.39 0.61
C ASP A 240 -9.28 -6.15 0.45
N LEU A 241 -8.60 -5.91 1.56
CA LEU A 241 -7.16 -5.68 1.59
C LEU A 241 -6.39 -6.97 1.29
N LEU A 242 -6.81 -8.08 1.89
CA LEU A 242 -6.18 -9.38 1.68
C LEU A 242 -6.39 -9.91 0.26
N HIS A 243 -7.58 -9.77 -0.30
CA HIS A 243 -7.84 -10.10 -1.72
C HIS A 243 -6.98 -9.24 -2.66
N ALA A 244 -6.84 -7.94 -2.38
CA ALA A 244 -5.97 -7.07 -3.16
C ALA A 244 -4.50 -7.48 -3.05
N ALA A 245 -4.05 -7.91 -1.87
CA ALA A 245 -2.69 -8.41 -1.67
C ALA A 245 -2.42 -9.69 -2.47
N VAL A 246 -3.32 -10.67 -2.39
CA VAL A 246 -3.22 -11.92 -3.14
C VAL A 246 -3.24 -11.64 -4.65
N GLY A 247 -4.21 -10.86 -5.13
CA GLY A 247 -4.32 -10.52 -6.55
C GLY A 247 -3.07 -9.81 -7.10
N ALA A 248 -2.47 -8.91 -6.33
CA ALA A 248 -1.22 -8.26 -6.72
C ALA A 248 -0.06 -9.25 -6.87
N LEU A 249 0.12 -10.14 -5.89
CA LEU A 249 1.16 -11.16 -5.89
C LEU A 249 1.00 -12.15 -7.04
N GLU A 250 -0.20 -12.64 -7.29
CA GLU A 250 -0.49 -13.57 -8.38
C GLU A 250 -0.21 -12.98 -9.76
N ASN A 251 -0.30 -11.65 -9.88
CA ASN A 251 -0.09 -10.91 -11.13
C ASN A 251 1.24 -10.14 -11.21
N GLY A 252 2.27 -10.57 -10.47
CA GLY A 252 3.65 -10.19 -10.72
C GLY A 252 4.25 -9.14 -9.79
N VAL A 253 3.51 -8.62 -8.82
CA VAL A 253 4.09 -7.83 -7.74
C VAL A 253 4.95 -8.75 -6.86
N SER A 254 6.17 -8.34 -6.53
CA SER A 254 7.13 -9.19 -5.84
C SER A 254 6.74 -9.42 -4.38
N ARG A 255 6.27 -8.38 -3.70
CA ARG A 255 5.89 -8.41 -2.28
C ARG A 255 4.76 -7.44 -1.95
N VAL A 256 3.90 -7.84 -1.02
CA VAL A 256 2.92 -6.96 -0.41
C VAL A 256 3.19 -6.84 1.07
N GLN A 257 3.09 -5.62 1.61
CA GLN A 257 3.32 -5.33 3.03
C GLN A 257 2.13 -4.57 3.60
N ILE A 258 1.75 -4.93 4.82
CA ILE A 258 0.68 -4.26 5.58
C ILE A 258 1.29 -3.73 6.86
N LEU A 259 1.31 -2.41 7.01
CA LEU A 259 2.06 -1.71 8.06
C LEU A 259 1.15 -0.78 8.86
N ASN A 260 1.51 -0.56 10.12
CA ASN A 260 0.89 0.48 10.93
C ASN A 260 1.41 1.86 10.53
N GLY A 261 0.58 2.63 9.83
CA GLY A 261 0.95 3.99 9.43
C GLY A 261 0.91 5.03 10.57
N ARG A 262 0.36 4.69 11.75
CA ARG A 262 0.43 5.54 12.94
C ARG A 262 1.78 5.47 13.65
N GLU A 263 2.50 4.38 13.47
CA GLU A 263 3.83 4.19 14.05
C GLU A 263 4.85 4.99 13.23
N ASP A 264 5.57 5.90 13.90
CA ASP A 264 6.59 6.73 13.27
C ASP A 264 7.73 5.89 12.69
N GLY A 265 8.07 6.14 11.42
CA GLY A 265 9.13 5.43 10.73
C GLY A 265 8.82 3.97 10.37
N SER A 266 7.58 3.47 10.54
CA SER A 266 7.22 2.08 10.21
C SER A 266 7.55 1.72 8.76
N LEU A 267 7.30 2.63 7.82
CA LEU A 267 7.61 2.46 6.41
C LEU A 267 9.13 2.38 6.16
N LEU A 268 9.90 3.24 6.80
CA LEU A 268 11.36 3.24 6.66
C LEU A 268 11.97 1.99 7.29
N ARG A 269 11.47 1.56 8.47
CA ARG A 269 11.91 0.35 9.13
C ARG A 269 11.68 -0.87 8.25
N GLU A 270 10.50 -0.99 7.65
CA GLU A 270 10.20 -2.10 6.73
C GLU A 270 11.12 -2.12 5.51
N LEU A 271 11.46 -0.98 4.97
CA LEU A 271 12.24 -0.91 3.73
C LEU A 271 13.74 -1.05 3.95
N PHE A 272 14.27 -0.63 5.11
CA PHE A 272 15.70 -0.45 5.31
C PHE A 272 16.29 -1.26 6.46
N THR A 273 15.47 -2.11 7.12
CA THR A 273 15.97 -3.00 8.16
C THR A 273 15.66 -4.46 7.84
N ARG A 274 16.44 -5.35 8.45
CA ARG A 274 16.23 -6.80 8.32
C ARG A 274 15.00 -7.29 9.09
N GLU A 275 14.70 -6.65 10.21
CA GLU A 275 13.61 -7.04 11.10
C GLU A 275 12.25 -6.69 10.49
N GLY A 276 12.20 -5.60 9.70
CA GLY A 276 10.97 -5.13 9.08
C GLY A 276 9.93 -4.59 10.06
N SER A 277 8.72 -4.48 9.60
CA SER A 277 7.55 -4.02 10.36
C SER A 277 6.27 -4.66 9.81
N GLY A 278 5.28 -4.87 10.66
CA GLY A 278 3.96 -5.35 10.24
C GLY A 278 3.94 -6.77 9.66
N THR A 279 3.16 -6.95 8.59
CA THR A 279 2.99 -8.23 7.90
C THR A 279 3.51 -8.14 6.47
N SER A 280 4.42 -9.02 6.10
CA SER A 280 4.90 -9.19 4.73
C SER A 280 4.25 -10.43 4.11
N ILE A 281 3.68 -10.26 2.90
CA ILE A 281 3.03 -11.34 2.15
C ILE A 281 3.83 -11.61 0.87
N ALA A 282 4.09 -12.90 0.59
CA ALA A 282 4.77 -13.36 -0.62
C ALA A 282 4.06 -14.57 -1.23
N ARG A 283 4.37 -14.88 -2.50
CA ARG A 283 3.78 -16.05 -3.18
C ARG A 283 4.08 -17.36 -2.47
N GLU A 284 5.33 -17.53 -2.10
CA GLU A 284 5.83 -18.74 -1.45
C GLU A 284 6.18 -18.45 0.01
N PRO A 285 6.16 -19.46 0.87
CA PRO A 285 6.63 -19.31 2.23
C PRO A 285 8.04 -18.72 2.27
N PHE A 286 8.28 -17.82 3.20
CA PHE A 286 9.61 -17.24 3.38
C PHE A 286 10.60 -18.32 3.80
N VAL A 287 11.67 -18.46 3.04
CA VAL A 287 12.81 -19.29 3.45
C VAL A 287 13.52 -18.56 4.59
N SER A 288 13.36 -19.03 5.80
CA SER A 288 14.08 -18.50 6.96
C SER A 288 15.45 -19.15 7.04
N ILE A 289 16.52 -18.37 6.92
CA ILE A 289 17.87 -18.84 7.23
C ILE A 289 18.05 -18.74 8.74
N ARG A 290 18.18 -19.88 9.40
CA ARG A 290 18.48 -19.97 10.83
C ARG A 290 19.69 -20.86 11.07
N GLN A 291 20.27 -20.80 12.25
CA GLN A 291 21.28 -21.77 12.65
C GLN A 291 20.69 -23.19 12.66
N ALA A 292 21.44 -24.15 12.11
CA ALA A 292 21.04 -25.54 12.07
C ALA A 292 20.89 -26.12 13.53
N ARG A 293 19.84 -26.90 13.70
CA ARG A 293 19.57 -27.65 14.94
C ARG A 293 19.87 -29.13 14.74
N SER A 294 19.95 -29.87 15.83
CA SER A 294 20.21 -31.30 15.75
C SER A 294 19.22 -32.09 14.89
N ASP A 295 17.96 -31.61 14.84
CA ASP A 295 16.89 -32.21 14.03
C ASP A 295 17.06 -31.99 12.54
N ASP A 296 17.90 -31.04 12.12
CA ASP A 296 18.18 -30.75 10.70
C ASP A 296 19.25 -31.67 10.11
N ILE A 297 20.01 -32.38 10.95
CA ILE A 297 21.15 -33.23 10.55
C ILE A 297 20.77 -34.22 9.43
N PRO A 298 19.66 -34.98 9.52
CA PRO A 298 19.27 -35.91 8.47
C PRO A 298 19.06 -35.25 7.14
N HIS A 299 18.45 -34.04 7.10
CA HIS A 299 18.18 -33.27 5.90
C HIS A 299 19.47 -32.67 5.30
N ILE A 300 20.39 -32.19 6.16
CA ILE A 300 21.69 -31.69 5.73
C ILE A 300 22.53 -32.84 5.10
N ILE A 301 22.54 -33.99 5.71
CA ILE A 301 23.23 -35.19 5.16
C ILE A 301 22.64 -35.59 3.80
N ALA A 302 21.30 -35.56 3.67
CA ALA A 302 20.63 -35.87 2.40
C ALA A 302 21.01 -34.91 1.28
N LEU A 303 21.22 -33.63 1.59
CA LEU A 303 21.65 -32.58 0.65
C LEU A 303 23.13 -32.74 0.24
N ILE A 304 24.00 -33.18 1.15
CA ILE A 304 25.45 -33.29 0.91
C ILE A 304 25.83 -34.62 0.26
N ARG A 305 25.06 -35.70 0.51
CA ARG A 305 25.34 -37.02 -0.03
C ARG A 305 25.58 -37.10 -1.53
N PRO A 306 24.76 -36.47 -2.42
CA PRO A 306 25.00 -36.48 -3.86
C PRO A 306 26.27 -35.76 -4.28
N LEU A 307 26.79 -34.82 -3.45
CA LEU A 307 28.05 -34.10 -3.71
C LEU A 307 29.27 -34.87 -3.23
N ALA A 308 29.11 -35.81 -2.28
CA ALA A 308 30.20 -36.64 -1.75
C ALA A 308 30.38 -37.92 -2.58
N GLU A 309 29.43 -38.28 -3.44
CA GLU A 309 29.46 -39.46 -4.32
C GLU A 309 29.95 -39.12 -5.75
N GLN A 310 30.34 -37.85 -6.02
CA GLN A 310 31.03 -37.39 -7.21
C GLN A 310 32.56 -37.29 -6.98
#